data_ccc20dc5a5d96f51eae1b1717a794c70
#
_entry.id   ccc20dc5a5d96f51eae1b1717a794c70
#
_cell.length_a   1.000
_cell.length_b   1.000
_cell.length_c   1.000
_cell.angle_alpha   90.00
_cell.angle_beta   90.00
_cell.angle_gamma   90.00
#
_symmetry.space_group_name_H-M   'P 1'
#
loop_
_entity.id
_entity.type
_entity.pdbx_description
1 polymer ?
#
loop_
_entity_poly.entity_id
_entity_poly.type
_entity_poly.pdbx_seq_one_letter_code
_entity_poly.pdbx_strand_id
1 'polypeptide(L)'
;IVFALPGAQAAESTNLPSTKSVAAIVTIYTHNSHADLIVSRLVQTDTLDGKGKESSLKLASLYTDQKPEKDISRLLAASHRFRVSNTIEDALTLGTGRLAVDGVLLIAEHGEYPKSAVGNTQYPKRRFWEETLKVFRASGRVVPVFIDKHLSDNWTDAKFIYDSARELKIPLMAGSSVPGGWRRPPADAKNRPSRFTGC
;
A
#
# COMPACT_ATOMS: atom_id res chain seq x y z
N ILE A 1 -25.60 -28.88 55.94
CA ILE A 1 -25.45 -27.55 55.36
C ILE A 1 -24.34 -27.67 54.35
N VAL A 2 -24.69 -27.68 53.03
CA VAL A 2 -23.74 -27.75 51.93
C VAL A 2 -23.57 -26.33 51.40
N PHE A 3 -22.36 -25.77 51.49
CA PHE A 3 -22.03 -24.49 50.88
C PHE A 3 -21.62 -24.73 49.42
N ALA A 4 -22.41 -24.24 48.51
CA ALA A 4 -22.04 -24.15 47.09
C ALA A 4 -21.12 -22.94 46.89
N LEU A 5 -19.92 -23.17 46.33
CA LEU A 5 -19.01 -22.13 45.90
C LEU A 5 -19.51 -21.51 44.57
N PRO A 6 -19.45 -20.17 44.40
CA PRO A 6 -19.85 -19.56 43.13
C PRO A 6 -18.80 -19.89 42.05
N GLY A 7 -19.32 -20.37 40.90
CA GLY A 7 -18.51 -20.67 39.73
C GLY A 7 -17.80 -19.43 39.24
N ALA A 8 -16.49 -19.54 39.04
CA ALA A 8 -15.68 -18.54 38.34
C ALA A 8 -16.13 -18.50 36.86
N GLN A 9 -16.78 -17.42 36.47
CA GLN A 9 -17.01 -17.11 35.08
C GLN A 9 -15.64 -16.84 34.43
N ALA A 10 -15.24 -17.70 33.51
CA ALA A 10 -14.11 -17.46 32.64
C ALA A 10 -14.40 -16.21 31.81
N ALA A 11 -13.60 -15.19 32.00
CA ALA A 11 -13.64 -14.00 31.15
C ALA A 11 -13.36 -14.43 29.70
N GLU A 12 -14.34 -14.32 28.81
CA GLU A 12 -14.13 -14.41 27.38
C GLU A 12 -13.10 -13.34 26.98
N SER A 13 -11.90 -13.77 26.65
CA SER A 13 -10.90 -12.89 26.05
C SER A 13 -11.45 -12.48 24.68
N THR A 14 -12.01 -11.28 24.57
CA THR A 14 -12.30 -10.64 23.30
C THR A 14 -10.98 -10.42 22.59
N ASN A 15 -10.60 -11.38 21.73
CA ASN A 15 -9.47 -11.22 20.80
C ASN A 15 -9.86 -10.12 19.79
N LEU A 16 -9.59 -8.87 20.13
CA LEU A 16 -9.61 -7.78 19.17
C LEU A 16 -8.62 -8.14 18.06
N PRO A 17 -9.03 -8.10 16.79
CA PRO A 17 -8.13 -8.41 15.69
C PRO A 17 -6.91 -7.50 15.79
N SER A 18 -5.71 -8.09 15.89
CA SER A 18 -4.47 -7.31 15.93
C SER A 18 -4.38 -6.43 14.68
N THR A 19 -4.14 -5.14 14.87
CA THR A 19 -3.94 -4.18 13.78
C THR A 19 -2.86 -4.71 12.83
N LYS A 20 -3.20 -4.87 11.55
CA LYS A 20 -2.27 -5.37 10.53
C LYS A 20 -1.30 -4.28 10.10
N SER A 21 -0.04 -4.63 9.96
CA SER A 21 1.03 -3.73 9.55
C SER A 21 1.33 -3.84 8.06
N VAL A 22 1.57 -2.70 7.40
CA VAL A 22 1.91 -2.66 5.97
C VAL A 22 3.19 -1.87 5.73
N ALA A 23 3.95 -2.26 4.71
CA ALA A 23 5.05 -1.49 4.16
C ALA A 23 4.60 -0.81 2.86
N ALA A 24 4.98 0.45 2.66
CA ALA A 24 4.78 1.14 1.40
C ALA A 24 6.12 1.33 0.67
N ILE A 25 6.13 1.01 -0.61
CA ILE A 25 7.27 1.14 -1.52
C ILE A 25 6.83 2.09 -2.63
N VAL A 26 7.39 3.29 -2.65
CA VAL A 26 6.94 4.36 -3.53
C VAL A 26 8.09 4.94 -4.36
N THR A 27 7.79 5.51 -5.51
CA THR A 27 8.76 6.22 -6.33
C THR A 27 9.11 7.57 -5.72
N ILE A 28 8.11 8.40 -5.44
CA ILE A 28 8.21 9.69 -4.75
C ILE A 28 7.04 9.85 -3.78
N TYR A 29 7.20 10.69 -2.77
CA TYR A 29 6.12 11.04 -1.86
C TYR A 29 6.03 12.57 -1.72
N THR A 30 5.33 13.19 -2.64
CA THR A 30 5.05 14.63 -2.63
C THR A 30 3.55 14.87 -2.50
N HIS A 31 3.15 16.07 -2.12
CA HIS A 31 1.74 16.44 -2.06
C HIS A 31 1.04 16.19 -3.41
N ASN A 32 -0.15 15.61 -3.36
CA ASN A 32 -0.95 15.16 -4.51
C ASN A 32 -0.32 14.07 -5.39
N SER A 33 0.79 13.43 -4.97
CA SER A 33 1.27 12.23 -5.64
C SER A 33 0.36 11.03 -5.35
N HIS A 34 0.49 9.95 -6.13
CA HIS A 34 -0.24 8.70 -5.85
C HIS A 34 0.08 8.15 -4.45
N ALA A 35 1.33 8.28 -4.01
CA ALA A 35 1.71 7.94 -2.64
C ALA A 35 0.93 8.77 -1.61
N ASP A 36 0.76 10.08 -1.84
CA ASP A 36 -0.03 10.93 -0.94
C ASP A 36 -1.49 10.49 -0.88
N LEU A 37 -2.10 10.21 -2.03
CA LEU A 37 -3.50 9.78 -2.09
C LEU A 37 -3.75 8.43 -1.42
N ILE A 38 -2.79 7.52 -1.44
CA ILE A 38 -2.95 6.17 -0.89
C ILE A 38 -2.37 6.07 0.52
N VAL A 39 -1.09 6.42 0.71
CA VAL A 39 -0.39 6.24 1.98
C VAL A 39 -0.90 7.21 3.04
N SER A 40 -1.20 8.47 2.67
CA SER A 40 -1.77 9.42 3.63
C SER A 40 -3.14 8.98 4.15
N ARG A 41 -3.90 8.19 3.36
CA ARG A 41 -5.18 7.61 3.84
C ARG A 41 -4.99 6.55 4.92
N LEU A 42 -3.83 5.92 4.97
CA LEU A 42 -3.51 4.96 6.04
C LEU A 42 -3.08 5.65 7.33
N VAL A 43 -2.37 6.76 7.23
CA VAL A 43 -1.77 7.43 8.40
C VAL A 43 -2.60 8.58 8.94
N GLN A 44 -3.57 9.06 8.18
CA GLN A 44 -4.51 10.13 8.57
C GLN A 44 -5.91 9.54 8.71
N THR A 45 -6.79 9.81 7.74
CA THR A 45 -8.15 9.28 7.68
C THR A 45 -8.47 8.80 6.28
N ASP A 46 -9.52 8.01 6.11
CA ASP A 46 -9.99 7.49 4.82
C ASP A 46 -10.56 8.59 3.88
N THR A 47 -10.70 9.84 4.37
CA THR A 47 -11.12 10.99 3.58
C THR A 47 -10.05 12.06 3.51
N LEU A 48 -10.03 12.82 2.39
CA LEU A 48 -9.04 13.88 2.14
C LEU A 48 -9.22 15.12 3.03
N ASP A 49 -10.40 15.31 3.62
CA ASP A 49 -10.70 16.43 4.51
C ASP A 49 -10.36 16.15 5.99
N GLY A 50 -9.80 14.98 6.27
CA GLY A 50 -9.40 14.56 7.61
C GLY A 50 -10.55 14.26 8.57
N LYS A 51 -11.80 14.19 8.09
CA LYS A 51 -13.00 13.94 8.91
C LYS A 51 -13.47 12.48 8.85
N GLY A 52 -12.79 11.66 8.07
CA GLY A 52 -13.09 10.25 7.92
C GLY A 52 -12.63 9.40 9.10
N LYS A 53 -12.74 8.09 8.94
CA LYS A 53 -12.30 7.11 9.93
C LYS A 53 -10.80 6.87 9.83
N GLU A 54 -10.17 6.56 10.94
CA GLU A 54 -8.81 6.05 10.96
C GLU A 54 -8.74 4.67 10.27
N SER A 55 -7.60 4.39 9.64
CA SER A 55 -7.37 3.11 9.01
C SER A 55 -7.24 1.99 10.04
N SER A 56 -7.80 0.81 9.72
CA SER A 56 -7.54 -0.43 10.47
C SER A 56 -6.15 -1.03 10.18
N LEU A 57 -5.42 -0.49 9.19
CA LEU A 57 -4.07 -0.88 8.86
C LEU A 57 -3.09 0.14 9.42
N LYS A 58 -1.92 -0.32 9.88
CA LYS A 58 -0.84 0.54 10.36
C LYS A 58 0.30 0.56 9.33
N LEU A 59 0.70 1.74 8.89
CA LEU A 59 1.94 1.89 8.14
C LEU A 59 3.14 1.65 9.08
N ALA A 60 3.88 0.57 8.86
CA ALA A 60 5.07 0.24 9.66
C ALA A 60 6.32 0.89 9.08
N SER A 61 6.44 0.91 7.76
CA SER A 61 7.62 1.41 7.05
C SER A 61 7.27 1.97 5.68
N LEU A 62 8.14 2.85 5.21
CA LEU A 62 8.09 3.46 3.89
C LEU A 62 9.48 3.44 3.26
N TYR A 63 9.58 2.98 2.03
CA TYR A 63 10.71 3.21 1.13
C TYR A 63 10.32 4.21 0.05
N THR A 64 11.16 5.21 -0.17
CA THR A 64 10.99 6.21 -1.23
C THR A 64 12.22 6.16 -2.15
N ASP A 65 12.00 5.85 -3.43
CA ASP A 65 13.07 5.66 -4.41
C ASP A 65 13.79 6.96 -4.75
N GLN A 66 13.04 8.02 -4.95
CA GLN A 66 13.55 9.38 -5.18
C GLN A 66 12.99 10.33 -4.13
N LYS A 67 13.82 11.26 -3.70
CA LYS A 67 13.47 12.26 -2.68
C LYS A 67 13.67 13.66 -3.26
N PRO A 68 12.70 14.16 -4.06
CA PRO A 68 12.75 15.53 -4.57
C PRO A 68 12.68 16.55 -3.43
N GLU A 69 12.99 17.81 -3.70
CA GLU A 69 12.96 18.90 -2.71
C GLU A 69 11.61 18.98 -1.95
N LYS A 70 10.51 18.67 -2.65
CA LYS A 70 9.15 18.68 -2.07
C LYS A 70 8.73 17.34 -1.43
N ASP A 71 9.68 16.46 -1.10
CA ASP A 71 9.39 15.20 -0.42
C ASP A 71 8.84 15.42 0.98
N ILE A 72 7.69 14.82 1.28
CA ILE A 72 7.01 14.93 2.58
C ILE A 72 7.13 13.67 3.44
N SER A 73 7.84 12.64 2.96
CA SER A 73 7.92 11.33 3.62
C SER A 73 8.46 11.41 5.05
N ARG A 74 9.51 12.20 5.27
CA ARG A 74 10.14 12.35 6.60
C ARG A 74 9.27 13.15 7.57
N LEU A 75 8.59 14.19 7.07
CA LEU A 75 7.66 14.98 7.87
C LEU A 75 6.51 14.10 8.38
N LEU A 76 5.90 13.33 7.48
CA LEU A 76 4.83 12.40 7.84
C LEU A 76 5.31 11.27 8.74
N ALA A 77 6.53 10.75 8.53
CA ALA A 77 7.12 9.75 9.40
C ALA A 77 7.29 10.25 10.85
N ALA A 78 7.72 11.48 11.02
CA ALA A 78 7.86 12.09 12.35
C ALA A 78 6.51 12.28 13.03
N SER A 79 5.49 12.71 12.28
CA SER A 79 4.14 12.97 12.81
C SER A 79 3.37 11.68 13.11
N HIS A 80 3.50 10.65 12.27
CA HIS A 80 2.70 9.41 12.33
C HIS A 80 3.48 8.18 12.78
N ARG A 81 4.76 8.34 13.16
CA ARG A 81 5.61 7.33 13.80
C ARG A 81 5.78 6.04 12.98
N PHE A 82 6.00 6.15 11.68
CA PHE A 82 6.43 5.04 10.85
C PHE A 82 7.91 5.16 10.47
N ARG A 83 8.54 4.03 10.11
CA ARG A 83 9.96 4.00 9.73
C ARG A 83 10.15 4.42 8.29
N VAL A 84 11.12 5.29 8.01
CA VAL A 84 11.62 5.54 6.65
C VAL A 84 12.84 4.65 6.42
N SER A 85 12.76 3.77 5.44
CA SER A 85 13.78 2.78 5.10
C SER A 85 14.61 3.21 3.90
N ASN A 86 15.87 2.77 3.85
CA ASN A 86 16.78 3.10 2.75
C ASN A 86 16.75 2.08 1.61
N THR A 87 16.21 0.89 1.85
CA THR A 87 16.04 -0.18 0.86
C THR A 87 14.66 -0.79 0.96
N ILE A 88 14.21 -1.44 -0.09
CA ILE A 88 12.95 -2.20 -0.10
C ILE A 88 13.04 -3.36 0.89
N GLU A 89 14.17 -4.05 0.93
CA GLU A 89 14.40 -5.13 1.90
C GLU A 89 14.22 -4.63 3.35
N ASP A 90 14.86 -3.50 3.70
CA ASP A 90 14.74 -2.91 5.04
C ASP A 90 13.29 -2.51 5.36
N ALA A 91 12.55 -2.00 4.38
CA ALA A 91 11.14 -1.66 4.56
C ALA A 91 10.28 -2.90 4.85
N LEU A 92 10.52 -4.01 4.17
CA LEU A 92 9.76 -5.23 4.31
C LEU A 92 10.15 -6.04 5.55
N THR A 93 11.41 -5.98 5.94
CA THR A 93 11.94 -6.76 7.06
C THR A 93 12.00 -5.99 8.38
N LEU A 94 11.84 -4.68 8.36
CA LEU A 94 12.01 -3.79 9.50
C LEU A 94 13.39 -3.98 10.20
N GLY A 95 14.39 -4.40 9.41
CA GLY A 95 15.75 -4.69 9.89
C GLY A 95 15.94 -6.07 10.53
N THR A 96 14.93 -6.95 10.52
CA THR A 96 15.03 -8.30 11.13
C THR A 96 15.63 -9.36 10.20
N GLY A 97 15.87 -9.03 8.92
CA GLY A 97 16.31 -9.96 7.89
C GLY A 97 15.23 -10.92 7.37
N ARG A 98 14.02 -10.85 7.89
CA ARG A 98 12.85 -11.63 7.44
C ARG A 98 11.64 -10.76 7.29
N LEU A 99 10.69 -11.17 6.45
CA LEU A 99 9.44 -10.45 6.24
C LEU A 99 8.71 -10.21 7.57
N ALA A 100 8.56 -8.94 7.94
CA ALA A 100 8.04 -8.49 9.23
C ALA A 100 6.73 -7.70 9.13
N VAL A 101 6.14 -7.57 7.92
CA VAL A 101 4.87 -6.87 7.68
C VAL A 101 3.80 -7.85 7.21
N ASP A 102 2.53 -7.42 7.31
CA ASP A 102 1.34 -8.21 6.95
C ASP A 102 0.81 -7.87 5.55
N GLY A 103 1.32 -6.83 4.91
CA GLY A 103 0.95 -6.43 3.55
C GLY A 103 1.94 -5.46 2.94
N VAL A 104 1.90 -5.31 1.62
CA VAL A 104 2.80 -4.42 0.86
C VAL A 104 1.99 -3.55 -0.10
N LEU A 105 2.34 -2.27 -0.17
CA LEU A 105 1.82 -1.31 -1.14
C LEU A 105 2.95 -0.93 -2.10
N LEU A 106 2.79 -1.21 -3.40
CA LEU A 106 3.71 -0.79 -4.45
C LEU A 106 3.07 0.36 -5.24
N ILE A 107 3.60 1.57 -5.10
CA ILE A 107 3.07 2.77 -5.71
C ILE A 107 4.17 3.42 -6.55
N ALA A 108 4.33 2.91 -7.77
CA ALA A 108 5.40 3.32 -8.67
C ALA A 108 4.84 4.24 -9.76
N GLU A 109 4.48 5.44 -9.36
CA GLU A 109 3.97 6.52 -10.21
C GLU A 109 4.66 7.84 -9.85
N HIS A 110 4.85 8.71 -10.83
CA HIS A 110 5.62 9.95 -10.71
C HIS A 110 7.12 9.73 -10.47
N GLY A 111 7.87 10.81 -10.55
CA GLY A 111 9.33 10.80 -10.46
C GLY A 111 10.00 10.92 -11.83
N GLU A 112 11.33 11.02 -11.81
CA GLU A 112 12.17 11.18 -12.99
C GLU A 112 12.72 9.82 -13.41
N TYR A 113 12.11 9.21 -14.42
CA TYR A 113 12.51 7.92 -14.96
C TYR A 113 12.67 7.99 -16.48
N PRO A 114 13.46 7.09 -17.07
CA PRO A 114 13.63 7.01 -18.52
C PRO A 114 12.30 6.88 -19.25
N LYS A 115 12.27 7.35 -20.48
CA LYS A 115 11.12 7.16 -21.36
C LYS A 115 11.41 6.06 -22.38
N SER A 116 10.38 5.30 -22.71
CA SER A 116 10.42 4.34 -23.83
C SER A 116 10.50 5.07 -25.17
N ALA A 117 10.77 4.33 -26.25
CA ALA A 117 10.79 4.87 -27.61
C ALA A 117 9.46 5.51 -28.05
N VAL A 118 8.35 5.11 -27.43
CA VAL A 118 7.00 5.65 -27.67
C VAL A 118 6.60 6.74 -26.66
N GLY A 119 7.53 7.20 -25.81
CA GLY A 119 7.33 8.32 -24.89
C GLY A 119 6.72 7.95 -23.52
N ASN A 120 6.45 6.67 -23.24
CA ASN A 120 5.95 6.25 -21.93
C ASN A 120 7.06 6.29 -20.88
N THR A 121 6.76 6.79 -19.69
CA THR A 121 7.69 6.76 -18.57
C THR A 121 7.82 5.33 -18.03
N GLN A 122 9.05 4.83 -17.96
CA GLN A 122 9.38 3.48 -17.51
C GLN A 122 9.55 3.48 -15.98
N TYR A 123 8.44 3.48 -15.26
CA TYR A 123 8.47 3.41 -13.81
C TYR A 123 9.07 2.08 -13.33
N PRO A 124 9.76 2.03 -12.17
CA PRO A 124 10.53 0.86 -11.71
C PRO A 124 9.65 -0.25 -11.12
N LYS A 125 8.45 -0.49 -11.68
CA LYS A 125 7.47 -1.48 -11.18
C LYS A 125 8.06 -2.89 -11.15
N ARG A 126 8.75 -3.28 -12.23
CA ARG A 126 9.44 -4.56 -12.33
C ARG A 126 10.50 -4.72 -11.23
N ARG A 127 11.36 -3.74 -11.05
CA ARG A 127 12.40 -3.77 -10.01
C ARG A 127 11.80 -3.86 -8.61
N PHE A 128 10.80 -3.03 -8.29
CA PHE A 128 10.13 -3.06 -6.99
C PHE A 128 9.51 -4.43 -6.69
N TRP A 129 8.90 -5.01 -7.71
CA TRP A 129 8.33 -6.35 -7.59
C TRP A 129 9.41 -7.41 -7.36
N GLU A 130 10.50 -7.41 -8.15
CA GLU A 130 11.60 -8.37 -8.02
C GLU A 130 12.27 -8.30 -6.65
N GLU A 131 12.49 -7.08 -6.12
CA GLU A 131 13.06 -6.90 -4.78
C GLU A 131 12.09 -7.39 -3.70
N THR A 132 10.79 -7.19 -3.86
CA THR A 132 9.78 -7.75 -2.98
C THR A 132 9.78 -9.28 -3.00
N LEU A 133 9.86 -9.87 -4.20
CA LEU A 133 9.93 -11.33 -4.37
C LEU A 133 11.18 -11.94 -3.70
N LYS A 134 12.33 -11.26 -3.75
CA LYS A 134 13.55 -11.72 -3.04
C LYS A 134 13.29 -11.88 -1.55
N VAL A 135 12.66 -10.89 -0.92
CA VAL A 135 12.34 -10.95 0.51
C VAL A 135 11.33 -12.06 0.80
N PHE A 136 10.29 -12.23 -0.03
CA PHE A 136 9.31 -13.28 0.15
C PHE A 136 9.93 -14.67 0.06
N ARG A 137 10.78 -14.91 -0.95
CA ARG A 137 11.48 -16.18 -1.13
C ARG A 137 12.44 -16.46 0.03
N ALA A 138 13.25 -15.48 0.42
CA ALA A 138 14.19 -15.63 1.55
C ALA A 138 13.46 -15.88 2.88
N SER A 139 12.25 -15.37 3.04
CA SER A 139 11.46 -15.54 4.27
C SER A 139 10.59 -16.81 4.26
N GLY A 140 10.44 -17.49 3.12
CA GLY A 140 9.51 -18.61 2.95
C GLY A 140 8.05 -18.25 3.22
N ARG A 141 7.70 -16.96 3.13
CA ARG A 141 6.39 -16.40 3.45
C ARG A 141 6.02 -15.32 2.45
N VAL A 142 4.75 -15.25 2.09
CA VAL A 142 4.16 -14.19 1.29
C VAL A 142 3.06 -13.46 2.05
N VAL A 143 2.78 -12.23 1.67
CA VAL A 143 1.67 -11.42 2.19
C VAL A 143 0.91 -10.77 1.03
N PRO A 144 -0.31 -10.28 1.23
CA PRO A 144 -1.04 -9.53 0.22
C PRO A 144 -0.24 -8.34 -0.29
N VAL A 145 -0.28 -8.11 -1.60
CA VAL A 145 0.35 -6.97 -2.26
C VAL A 145 -0.70 -6.20 -3.05
N PHE A 146 -0.76 -4.90 -2.81
CA PHE A 146 -1.47 -3.95 -3.65
C PHE A 146 -0.46 -3.28 -4.57
N ILE A 147 -0.73 -3.25 -5.88
CA ILE A 147 0.03 -2.48 -6.87
C ILE A 147 -0.88 -1.40 -7.45
N ASP A 148 -0.47 -0.15 -7.31
CA ASP A 148 -1.18 0.96 -7.95
C ASP A 148 -1.02 0.87 -9.47
N LYS A 149 -2.02 1.37 -10.18
CA LYS A 149 -2.12 1.31 -11.64
C LYS A 149 -0.81 1.72 -12.32
N HIS A 150 -0.50 1.14 -13.45
CA HIS A 150 -0.87 -0.20 -13.95
C HIS A 150 0.19 -1.21 -13.51
N LEU A 151 0.04 -2.49 -13.81
CA LEU A 151 1.07 -3.48 -13.46
C LEU A 151 2.45 -3.13 -14.07
N SER A 152 2.47 -2.69 -15.33
CA SER A 152 3.65 -2.16 -16.01
C SER A 152 3.24 -1.35 -17.24
N ASP A 153 4.19 -0.60 -17.80
CA ASP A 153 4.09 0.11 -19.07
C ASP A 153 4.26 -0.81 -20.29
N ASN A 154 4.66 -2.06 -20.08
CA ASN A 154 4.83 -3.06 -21.12
C ASN A 154 4.26 -4.43 -20.72
N TRP A 155 3.88 -5.20 -21.74
CA TRP A 155 3.25 -6.53 -21.56
C TRP A 155 4.16 -7.54 -20.87
N THR A 156 5.44 -7.56 -21.22
CA THR A 156 6.40 -8.55 -20.69
C THR A 156 6.52 -8.44 -19.17
N ASP A 157 6.68 -7.23 -18.66
CA ASP A 157 6.80 -7.00 -17.23
C ASP A 157 5.47 -7.18 -16.50
N ALA A 158 4.35 -6.72 -17.09
CA ALA A 158 3.02 -6.94 -16.53
C ALA A 158 2.73 -8.45 -16.40
N LYS A 159 3.04 -9.22 -17.44
CA LYS A 159 2.89 -10.67 -17.41
C LYS A 159 3.79 -11.33 -16.37
N PHE A 160 5.04 -10.92 -16.26
CA PHE A 160 5.96 -11.43 -15.24
C PHE A 160 5.45 -11.18 -13.81
N ILE A 161 4.96 -9.99 -13.53
CA ILE A 161 4.38 -9.66 -12.21
C ILE A 161 3.19 -10.57 -11.92
N TYR A 162 2.28 -10.70 -12.88
CA TYR A 162 1.10 -11.54 -12.75
C TYR A 162 1.44 -13.02 -12.56
N ASP A 163 2.30 -13.59 -13.43
CA ASP A 163 2.64 -15.01 -13.41
C ASP A 163 3.38 -15.38 -12.11
N SER A 164 4.36 -14.58 -11.70
CA SER A 164 5.10 -14.82 -10.45
C SER A 164 4.23 -14.67 -9.20
N ALA A 165 3.24 -13.77 -9.22
CA ALA A 165 2.27 -13.69 -8.14
C ALA A 165 1.44 -14.97 -8.02
N ARG A 166 1.00 -15.52 -9.15
CA ARG A 166 0.25 -16.78 -9.19
C ARG A 166 1.09 -17.98 -8.77
N GLU A 167 2.31 -18.07 -9.27
CA GLU A 167 3.27 -19.13 -8.93
C GLU A 167 3.49 -19.21 -7.40
N LEU A 168 3.76 -18.08 -6.78
CA LEU A 168 4.01 -17.98 -5.34
C LEU A 168 2.73 -17.86 -4.51
N LYS A 169 1.55 -17.91 -5.13
CA LYS A 169 0.25 -17.74 -4.46
C LYS A 169 0.16 -16.44 -3.65
N ILE A 170 0.74 -15.36 -4.16
CA ILE A 170 0.67 -14.04 -3.54
C ILE A 170 -0.73 -13.48 -3.80
N PRO A 171 -1.51 -13.11 -2.77
CA PRO A 171 -2.74 -12.36 -2.96
C PRO A 171 -2.42 -10.99 -3.57
N LEU A 172 -2.66 -10.85 -4.88
CA LEU A 172 -2.34 -9.64 -5.64
C LEU A 172 -3.60 -8.86 -5.97
N MET A 173 -3.61 -7.59 -5.63
CA MET A 173 -4.61 -6.62 -6.05
C MET A 173 -3.92 -5.53 -6.89
N ALA A 174 -4.30 -5.42 -8.16
CA ALA A 174 -3.92 -4.30 -9.02
C ALA A 174 -5.07 -3.28 -9.00
N GLY A 175 -4.78 -2.07 -8.56
CA GLY A 175 -5.79 -1.05 -8.33
C GLY A 175 -5.43 0.31 -8.91
N SER A 176 -6.12 1.34 -8.45
CA SER A 176 -5.90 2.73 -8.85
C SER A 176 -6.14 3.67 -7.67
N SER A 177 -5.33 4.72 -7.56
CA SER A 177 -5.54 5.82 -6.64
C SER A 177 -6.68 6.75 -7.04
N VAL A 178 -7.12 6.70 -8.29
CA VAL A 178 -8.17 7.60 -8.83
C VAL A 178 -9.46 7.61 -8.01
N PRO A 179 -9.99 6.48 -7.52
CA PRO A 179 -11.18 6.49 -6.67
C PRO A 179 -10.96 7.19 -5.31
N GLY A 180 -9.71 7.30 -4.84
CA GLY A 180 -9.37 8.01 -3.59
C GLY A 180 -9.22 9.51 -3.75
N GLY A 181 -9.23 10.03 -4.97
CA GLY A 181 -9.13 11.46 -5.27
C GLY A 181 -10.48 12.18 -5.26
N TRP A 182 -10.43 13.51 -5.24
CA TRP A 182 -11.62 14.34 -5.40
C TRP A 182 -12.22 14.16 -6.80
N ARG A 183 -13.48 13.79 -6.84
CA ARG A 183 -14.22 13.68 -8.11
C ARG A 183 -14.55 15.06 -8.65
N ARG A 184 -14.21 15.31 -9.91
CA ARG A 184 -14.55 16.55 -10.63
C ARG A 184 -15.21 16.21 -11.97
N PRO A 185 -16.42 16.67 -12.24
CA PRO A 185 -17.32 17.39 -11.34
C PRO A 185 -17.79 16.51 -10.16
N PRO A 186 -18.21 17.08 -9.04
CA PRO A 186 -18.77 16.32 -7.92
C PRO A 186 -19.92 15.43 -8.40
N ALA A 187 -19.94 14.17 -7.99
CA ALA A 187 -21.05 13.30 -8.29
C ALA A 187 -22.14 13.51 -7.25
N ASP A 188 -23.01 14.45 -7.48
CA ASP A 188 -24.28 14.53 -6.78
C ASP A 188 -25.38 13.75 -7.52
N ALA A 189 -26.50 13.53 -6.84
CA ALA A 189 -27.64 12.80 -7.42
C ALA A 189 -28.25 13.53 -8.64
N LYS A 190 -28.01 14.83 -8.80
CA LYS A 190 -28.50 15.68 -9.89
C LYS A 190 -27.63 15.59 -11.15
N ASN A 191 -26.33 15.27 -10.97
CA ASN A 191 -25.34 15.22 -12.05
C ASN A 191 -24.98 13.79 -12.48
N ARG A 192 -25.76 12.80 -12.07
CA ARG A 192 -25.61 11.44 -12.62
C ARG A 192 -26.10 11.44 -14.06
N PRO A 193 -25.25 11.13 -15.05
CA PRO A 193 -25.75 10.84 -16.38
C PRO A 193 -26.73 9.68 -16.29
N SER A 194 -27.95 9.88 -16.77
CA SER A 194 -29.06 8.95 -16.61
C SER A 194 -28.89 7.62 -17.36
N ARG A 195 -27.85 7.49 -18.18
CA ARG A 195 -27.44 6.23 -18.84
C ARG A 195 -25.99 6.29 -19.29
N PHE A 196 -25.20 5.30 -18.90
CA PHE A 196 -24.10 4.86 -19.74
C PHE A 196 -24.74 4.09 -20.91
N THR A 197 -25.01 4.77 -21.99
CA THR A 197 -25.34 4.11 -23.25
C THR A 197 -24.03 3.85 -23.97
N GLY A 198 -23.59 2.63 -23.93
CA GLY A 198 -22.81 1.99 -24.98
C GLY A 198 -21.33 2.29 -25.05
N CYS A 199 -20.56 1.25 -24.94
CA CYS A 199 -19.67 0.78 -26.01
C CYS A 199 -19.82 -0.71 -26.07
#